data_b4a49af5aa603e71c7ab813ebf9b669d
#
_entry.id   b4a49af5aa603e71c7ab813ebf9b669d
#
_cell.length_a   1.000
_cell.length_b   1.000
_cell.length_c   1.000
_cell.angle_alpha   90.00
_cell.angle_beta   90.00
_cell.angle_gamma   90.00
#
_symmetry.space_group_name_H-M   'P 1'
#
loop_
_entity.id
_entity.type
_entity.pdbx_description
1 polymer ?
#
loop_
_entity_poly.entity_id
_entity_poly.type
_entity_poly.pdbx_seq_one_letter_code
_entity_poly.pdbx_strand_id
1 'polypeptide(L)'
;NLRWPDPPLVQEKRLLHFKLYAALAYCRANGLNRVVIDSPQPRLGIITAGKSYLDVRQAFDDLGIDDALAAEIGIRLYKVGMVWPLEAEGVRRFAEGLDEILVVEEKRQLIEYQLKEELYNWREDVRPRVVGKFDEKGEWALLTSIGPDGRATVDHGEWLLPAAGELNPAMIARVIAARIGRFFTSERIESRLAFLLAKDCTLAHRVFAIDRVPTFCPGCPHNTSTQVPAGSRAVAGIGCHYMASFMPDRKTATFTHMGGEGVPWVGQAPFTDEPHIFANLGDGTYFHSGILAIRQAVAAFNRPTHGRQPTSGITYKILFNDAVAMTGGQPVDGELSVPKLIRQLQAEGVG
;
A
#
# COMPACT_ATOMS: atom_id res chain seq x y z
N ASN A 1 2.84 7.41 -27.57
CA ASN A 1 2.36 6.43 -28.54
C ASN A 1 3.46 5.43 -28.84
N LEU A 2 3.14 4.15 -28.76
CA LEU A 2 3.97 3.10 -29.31
C LEU A 2 3.96 3.27 -30.83
N ARG A 3 5.12 3.38 -31.43
CA ARG A 3 5.27 3.37 -32.88
C ARG A 3 5.79 2.00 -33.31
N TRP A 4 4.92 1.20 -33.80
CA TRP A 4 5.31 -0.06 -34.43
C TRP A 4 5.74 0.19 -35.87
N PRO A 5 6.88 -0.34 -36.33
CA PRO A 5 7.78 -1.32 -35.73
C PRO A 5 9.04 -0.73 -35.07
N ASP A 6 8.98 0.39 -34.34
CA ASP A 6 10.17 0.94 -33.70
C ASP A 6 10.89 -0.10 -32.80
N PRO A 7 12.20 -0.25 -32.89
CA PRO A 7 12.95 -1.13 -32.02
C PRO A 7 12.78 -0.77 -30.54
N PRO A 8 12.83 -1.73 -29.60
CA PRO A 8 12.66 -1.47 -28.16
C PRO A 8 13.56 -0.38 -27.60
N LEU A 9 14.85 -0.36 -27.95
CA LEU A 9 15.79 0.67 -27.49
C LEU A 9 15.45 2.08 -28.00
N VAL A 10 14.86 2.20 -29.19
CA VAL A 10 14.37 3.49 -29.70
C VAL A 10 13.16 3.96 -28.91
N GLN A 11 12.27 3.03 -28.53
CA GLN A 11 11.11 3.33 -27.69
C GLN A 11 11.53 3.75 -26.27
N GLU A 12 12.49 3.05 -25.67
CA GLU A 12 13.09 3.37 -24.38
C GLU A 12 13.72 4.76 -24.41
N LYS A 13 14.58 5.05 -25.40
CA LYS A 13 15.17 6.38 -25.58
C LYS A 13 14.10 7.47 -25.70
N ARG A 14 13.05 7.22 -26.46
CA ARG A 14 11.93 8.18 -26.60
C ARG A 14 11.21 8.41 -25.28
N LEU A 15 11.02 7.36 -24.46
CA LEU A 15 10.43 7.50 -23.14
C LEU A 15 11.31 8.36 -22.23
N LEU A 16 12.57 7.98 -22.07
CA LEU A 16 13.46 8.57 -21.08
C LEU A 16 13.95 9.98 -21.45
N HIS A 17 14.18 10.26 -22.76
CA HIS A 17 14.73 11.56 -23.19
C HIS A 17 13.67 12.57 -23.67
N PHE A 18 12.42 12.15 -23.87
CA PHE A 18 11.40 13.05 -24.40
C PHE A 18 10.08 13.01 -23.65
N LYS A 19 9.49 11.81 -23.44
CA LYS A 19 8.14 11.71 -22.88
C LYS A 19 8.08 12.13 -21.42
N LEU A 20 9.08 11.78 -20.62
CA LEU A 20 9.15 12.20 -19.21
C LEU A 20 9.23 13.73 -19.10
N TYR A 21 10.07 14.37 -19.91
CA TYR A 21 10.16 15.84 -19.93
C TYR A 21 8.87 16.49 -20.44
N ALA A 22 8.21 15.89 -21.41
CA ALA A 22 6.90 16.36 -21.87
C ALA A 22 5.83 16.22 -20.78
N ALA A 23 5.87 15.17 -19.96
CA ALA A 23 4.98 15.01 -18.80
C ALA A 23 5.22 16.08 -17.73
N LEU A 24 6.47 16.38 -17.41
CA LEU A 24 6.84 17.48 -16.50
C LEU A 24 6.34 18.84 -17.02
N ALA A 25 6.57 19.14 -18.30
CA ALA A 25 6.08 20.36 -18.94
C ALA A 25 4.54 20.43 -18.94
N TYR A 26 3.86 19.31 -19.19
CA TYR A 26 2.40 19.24 -19.12
C TYR A 26 1.88 19.48 -17.69
N CYS A 27 2.52 18.87 -16.70
CA CYS A 27 2.19 19.08 -15.29
C CYS A 27 2.25 20.56 -14.92
N ARG A 28 3.34 21.25 -15.32
CA ARG A 28 3.56 22.67 -15.08
C ARG A 28 2.55 23.55 -15.82
N ALA A 29 2.36 23.31 -17.10
CA ALA A 29 1.46 24.11 -17.95
C ALA A 29 -0.02 24.02 -17.51
N ASN A 30 -0.41 22.89 -16.91
CA ASN A 30 -1.79 22.69 -16.46
C ASN A 30 -1.98 22.83 -14.95
N GLY A 31 -0.96 23.25 -14.20
CA GLY A 31 -1.05 23.45 -12.75
C GLY A 31 -1.48 22.20 -11.98
N LEU A 32 -1.04 21.00 -12.43
CA LEU A 32 -1.40 19.75 -11.75
C LEU A 32 -0.83 19.72 -10.33
N ASN A 33 0.40 20.22 -10.16
CA ASN A 33 1.01 20.48 -8.87
C ASN A 33 0.91 21.99 -8.59
N ARG A 34 0.43 22.35 -7.41
CA ARG A 34 0.18 23.78 -7.12
C ARG A 34 0.19 24.11 -5.63
N VAL A 35 0.57 25.32 -5.31
CA VAL A 35 0.34 25.92 -4.00
C VAL A 35 -1.17 26.16 -3.84
N VAL A 36 -1.74 25.69 -2.72
CA VAL A 36 -3.16 25.84 -2.38
C VAL A 36 -3.36 26.88 -1.29
N ILE A 37 -2.44 26.93 -0.33
CA ILE A 37 -2.33 27.98 0.69
C ILE A 37 -0.93 28.54 0.59
N ASP A 38 -0.80 29.85 0.59
CA ASP A 38 0.49 30.54 0.63
C ASP A 38 0.55 31.50 1.82
N SER A 39 1.74 31.85 2.23
CA SER A 39 2.01 32.81 3.29
C SER A 39 2.99 33.88 2.82
N PRO A 40 2.79 35.14 3.21
CA PRO A 40 3.77 36.20 2.92
C PRO A 40 5.09 36.03 3.68
N GLN A 41 5.09 35.22 4.73
CA GLN A 41 6.27 34.85 5.53
C GLN A 41 6.31 33.35 5.77
N PRO A 42 6.56 32.55 4.71
CA PRO A 42 6.46 31.10 4.79
C PRO A 42 7.57 30.52 5.68
N ARG A 43 7.19 29.59 6.54
CA ARG A 43 8.10 28.89 7.46
C ARG A 43 7.99 27.39 7.35
N LEU A 44 6.74 26.88 7.36
CA LEU A 44 6.44 25.45 7.25
C LEU A 44 5.75 25.14 5.94
N GLY A 45 6.39 24.41 5.08
CA GLY A 45 5.78 23.82 3.89
C GLY A 45 5.12 22.48 4.23
N ILE A 46 3.94 22.23 3.68
CA ILE A 46 3.30 20.90 3.72
C ILE A 46 3.07 20.47 2.28
N ILE A 47 3.65 19.34 1.89
CA ILE A 47 3.47 18.76 0.56
C ILE A 47 2.74 17.42 0.66
N THR A 48 1.71 17.21 -0.16
CA THR A 48 0.81 16.07 -0.04
C THR A 48 0.09 15.76 -1.35
N ALA A 49 -0.44 14.55 -1.48
CA ALA A 49 -1.14 14.06 -2.67
C ALA A 49 -2.39 13.25 -2.31
N GLY A 50 -3.32 13.14 -3.25
CA GLY A 50 -4.47 12.24 -3.20
C GLY A 50 -5.31 12.38 -1.93
N LYS A 51 -5.63 11.26 -1.27
CA LYS A 51 -6.38 11.22 -0.01
C LYS A 51 -5.68 12.01 1.09
N SER A 52 -4.36 11.88 1.22
CA SER A 52 -3.60 12.58 2.27
C SER A 52 -3.75 14.10 2.18
N TYR A 53 -4.04 14.67 1.00
CA TYR A 53 -4.38 16.09 0.88
C TYR A 53 -5.70 16.42 1.59
N LEU A 54 -6.71 15.57 1.47
CA LEU A 54 -7.99 15.76 2.16
C LEU A 54 -7.83 15.59 3.67
N ASP A 55 -7.01 14.64 4.08
CA ASP A 55 -6.70 14.40 5.50
C ASP A 55 -5.94 15.60 6.12
N VAL A 56 -5.01 16.23 5.37
CA VAL A 56 -4.35 17.48 5.80
C VAL A 56 -5.34 18.62 5.94
N ARG A 57 -6.27 18.78 5.00
CA ARG A 57 -7.35 19.81 5.09
C ARG A 57 -8.21 19.56 6.32
N GLN A 58 -8.63 18.31 6.56
CA GLN A 58 -9.40 17.96 7.73
C GLN A 58 -8.60 18.17 9.03
N ALA A 59 -7.30 17.85 9.03
CA ALA A 59 -6.43 18.13 10.17
C ALA A 59 -6.35 19.64 10.50
N PHE A 60 -6.35 20.50 9.50
CA PHE A 60 -6.43 21.93 9.70
C PHE A 60 -7.77 22.35 10.34
N ASP A 61 -8.89 21.83 9.82
CA ASP A 61 -10.23 22.09 10.40
C ASP A 61 -10.30 21.60 11.84
N ASP A 62 -9.77 20.41 12.14
CA ASP A 62 -9.74 19.82 13.48
C ASP A 62 -8.91 20.68 14.46
N LEU A 63 -7.79 21.25 14.00
CA LEU A 63 -6.96 22.18 14.78
C LEU A 63 -7.53 23.60 14.83
N GLY A 64 -8.57 23.88 14.05
CA GLY A 64 -9.15 25.21 13.93
C GLY A 64 -8.29 26.17 13.12
N ILE A 65 -7.50 25.67 12.18
CA ILE A 65 -6.66 26.45 11.26
C ILE A 65 -7.41 26.62 9.96
N ASP A 66 -7.93 27.83 9.72
CA ASP A 66 -8.42 28.23 8.41
C ASP A 66 -7.28 28.75 7.51
N ASP A 67 -7.59 29.03 6.25
CA ASP A 67 -6.57 29.46 5.29
C ASP A 67 -5.91 30.80 5.68
N ALA A 68 -6.64 31.70 6.35
CA ALA A 68 -6.11 32.98 6.82
C ALA A 68 -5.14 32.78 7.99
N LEU A 69 -5.51 31.97 8.96
CA LEU A 69 -4.63 31.62 10.08
C LEU A 69 -3.42 30.82 9.61
N ALA A 70 -3.59 29.90 8.64
CA ALA A 70 -2.48 29.17 8.05
C ALA A 70 -1.45 30.12 7.41
N ALA A 71 -1.91 31.12 6.67
CA ALA A 71 -1.07 32.14 6.09
C ALA A 71 -0.37 33.02 7.14
N GLU A 72 -1.05 33.36 8.24
CA GLU A 72 -0.50 34.12 9.38
C GLU A 72 0.58 33.32 10.11
N ILE A 73 0.35 32.03 10.36
CA ILE A 73 1.33 31.12 11.00
C ILE A 73 2.60 30.99 10.17
N GLY A 74 2.49 31.12 8.85
CA GLY A 74 3.60 30.87 7.92
C GLY A 74 3.53 29.50 7.25
N ILE A 75 2.33 28.94 7.09
CA ILE A 75 2.12 27.64 6.42
C ILE A 75 1.96 27.87 4.92
N ARG A 76 2.68 27.09 4.13
CA ARG A 76 2.49 26.94 2.69
C ARG A 76 2.08 25.52 2.37
N LEU A 77 0.90 25.31 1.76
CA LEU A 77 0.37 24.01 1.40
C LEU A 77 0.51 23.75 -0.09
N TYR A 78 1.19 22.68 -0.47
CA TYR A 78 1.38 22.24 -1.85
C TYR A 78 0.67 20.93 -2.15
N LYS A 79 -0.23 20.96 -3.14
CA LYS A 79 -0.94 19.80 -3.62
C LYS A 79 -0.24 19.21 -4.84
N VAL A 80 0.15 17.95 -4.75
CA VAL A 80 0.75 17.17 -5.85
C VAL A 80 -0.34 16.41 -6.59
N GLY A 81 -0.48 16.66 -7.89
CA GLY A 81 -1.36 15.91 -8.78
C GLY A 81 -0.60 14.86 -9.59
N MET A 82 0.66 15.13 -9.94
CA MET A 82 1.54 14.17 -10.59
C MET A 82 2.66 13.79 -9.61
N VAL A 83 2.55 12.60 -9.04
CA VAL A 83 3.45 12.13 -7.98
C VAL A 83 4.78 11.58 -8.49
N TRP A 84 4.85 11.18 -9.76
CA TRP A 84 6.05 10.71 -10.41
C TRP A 84 6.02 10.96 -11.93
N PRO A 85 7.08 11.49 -12.53
CA PRO A 85 8.18 12.18 -11.86
C PRO A 85 7.70 13.46 -11.18
N LEU A 86 8.25 13.80 -10.02
CA LEU A 86 7.91 15.03 -9.31
C LEU A 86 8.41 16.24 -10.11
N GLU A 87 7.54 17.23 -10.33
CA GLU A 87 7.89 18.40 -11.13
C GLU A 87 8.82 19.34 -10.35
N ALA A 88 10.08 19.36 -10.74
CA ALA A 88 11.18 19.96 -9.99
C ALA A 88 11.09 21.47 -9.83
N GLU A 89 10.67 22.21 -10.88
CA GLU A 89 10.64 23.68 -10.85
C GLU A 89 9.56 24.21 -9.90
N GLY A 90 8.35 23.61 -9.95
CA GLY A 90 7.27 23.97 -9.04
C GLY A 90 7.59 23.63 -7.59
N VAL A 91 8.24 22.50 -7.35
CA VAL A 91 8.68 22.08 -6.01
C VAL A 91 9.76 23.02 -5.46
N ARG A 92 10.73 23.43 -6.27
CA ARG A 92 11.76 24.41 -5.86
C ARG A 92 11.15 25.77 -5.52
N ARG A 93 10.24 26.27 -6.33
CA ARG A 93 9.50 27.52 -6.02
C ARG A 93 8.67 27.38 -4.75
N PHE A 94 8.05 26.22 -4.56
CA PHE A 94 7.32 25.93 -3.30
C PHE A 94 8.26 25.98 -2.09
N ALA A 95 9.47 25.47 -2.23
CA ALA A 95 10.46 25.36 -1.16
C ALA A 95 11.13 26.68 -0.78
N GLU A 96 11.05 27.71 -1.65
CA GLU A 96 11.69 29.00 -1.41
C GLU A 96 11.16 29.68 -0.13
N GLY A 97 12.09 30.06 0.76
CA GLY A 97 11.79 30.77 2.00
C GLY A 97 11.24 29.92 3.13
N LEU A 98 11.11 28.60 2.94
CA LEU A 98 10.69 27.67 4.00
C LEU A 98 11.86 27.27 4.89
N ASP A 99 11.61 27.15 6.20
CA ASP A 99 12.55 26.59 7.17
C ASP A 99 12.49 25.04 7.11
N GLU A 100 11.29 24.50 6.92
CA GLU A 100 11.03 23.06 6.95
C GLU A 100 9.88 22.68 6.00
N ILE A 101 9.96 21.48 5.42
CA ILE A 101 8.89 20.85 4.64
C ILE A 101 8.48 19.54 5.30
N LEU A 102 7.20 19.41 5.65
CA LEU A 102 6.55 18.18 6.07
C LEU A 102 5.92 17.49 4.85
N VAL A 103 6.35 16.28 4.56
CA VAL A 103 5.74 15.44 3.51
C VAL A 103 4.68 14.54 4.13
N VAL A 104 3.45 14.67 3.66
CA VAL A 104 2.32 13.85 4.10
C VAL A 104 1.87 12.95 2.95
N GLU A 105 2.23 11.68 3.01
CA GLU A 105 1.90 10.68 2.00
C GLU A 105 1.63 9.31 2.65
N GLU A 106 0.81 8.50 1.99
CA GLU A 106 0.50 7.13 2.43
C GLU A 106 1.67 6.19 2.21
N LYS A 107 1.78 5.16 3.07
CA LYS A 107 2.76 4.08 2.95
C LYS A 107 4.21 4.58 2.97
N ARG A 108 5.10 3.99 2.17
CA ARG A 108 6.51 4.37 2.09
C ARG A 108 6.70 5.67 1.29
N GLN A 109 7.86 6.25 1.46
CA GLN A 109 8.23 7.52 0.86
C GLN A 109 8.36 7.42 -0.68
N LEU A 110 7.58 8.20 -1.40
CA LEU A 110 7.71 8.39 -2.84
C LEU A 110 7.99 9.87 -3.16
N ILE A 111 7.16 10.77 -2.62
CA ILE A 111 7.32 12.22 -2.80
C ILE A 111 8.52 12.70 -1.98
N GLU A 112 8.67 12.24 -0.75
CA GLU A 112 9.76 12.64 0.16
C GLU A 112 11.14 12.36 -0.45
N TYR A 113 11.35 11.20 -1.05
CA TYR A 113 12.64 10.87 -1.67
C TYR A 113 12.94 11.74 -2.88
N GLN A 114 11.98 11.94 -3.78
CA GLN A 114 12.14 12.82 -4.93
C GLN A 114 12.39 14.27 -4.50
N LEU A 115 11.65 14.74 -3.48
CA LEU A 115 11.84 16.09 -2.95
C LEU A 115 13.25 16.27 -2.36
N LYS A 116 13.74 15.31 -1.59
CA LYS A 116 15.11 15.33 -1.05
C LYS A 116 16.15 15.33 -2.17
N GLU A 117 15.97 14.52 -3.21
CA GLU A 117 16.85 14.50 -4.38
C GLU A 117 16.89 15.86 -5.10
N GLU A 118 15.71 16.45 -5.37
CA GLU A 118 15.60 17.73 -6.06
C GLU A 118 16.22 18.90 -5.28
N LEU A 119 16.21 18.83 -3.96
CA LEU A 119 16.74 19.89 -3.11
C LEU A 119 18.16 19.63 -2.62
N TYR A 120 18.72 18.43 -2.81
CA TYR A 120 20.00 18.02 -2.23
C TYR A 120 21.15 18.94 -2.64
N ASN A 121 21.23 19.31 -3.91
CA ASN A 121 22.28 20.17 -4.46
C ASN A 121 21.94 21.68 -4.35
N TRP A 122 20.87 22.04 -3.65
CA TRP A 122 20.54 23.42 -3.40
C TRP A 122 21.51 24.00 -2.33
N ARG A 123 21.68 25.32 -2.34
CA ARG A 123 22.54 25.97 -1.35
C ARG A 123 22.03 25.66 0.06
N GLU A 124 22.96 25.34 0.95
CA GLU A 124 22.66 24.92 2.31
C GLU A 124 21.95 26.01 3.14
N ASP A 125 22.29 27.29 2.87
CA ASP A 125 21.73 28.46 3.56
C ASP A 125 20.27 28.77 3.19
N VAL A 126 19.76 28.19 2.10
CA VAL A 126 18.35 28.39 1.63
C VAL A 126 17.55 27.12 1.53
N ARG A 127 18.19 25.98 1.68
CA ARG A 127 17.56 24.66 1.58
C ARG A 127 16.75 24.33 2.86
N PRO A 128 15.43 24.15 2.78
CA PRO A 128 14.63 23.74 3.92
C PRO A 128 14.98 22.31 4.36
N ARG A 129 14.76 22.01 5.63
CA ARG A 129 14.75 20.62 6.10
C ARG A 129 13.53 19.89 5.55
N VAL A 130 13.70 18.64 5.16
CA VAL A 130 12.60 17.80 4.68
C VAL A 130 12.39 16.65 5.65
N VAL A 131 11.21 16.59 6.22
CA VAL A 131 10.74 15.53 7.12
C VAL A 131 9.45 14.93 6.56
N GLY A 132 9.13 13.71 6.93
CA GLY A 132 7.93 13.04 6.44
C GLY A 132 7.57 11.85 7.30
N LYS A 133 8.05 10.65 6.94
CA LYS A 133 7.85 9.49 7.80
C LYS A 133 8.66 9.58 9.08
N PHE A 134 9.83 10.15 9.01
CA PHE A 134 10.74 10.35 10.13
C PHE A 134 11.06 11.82 10.33
N ASP A 135 11.54 12.14 11.51
CA ASP A 135 12.08 13.44 11.84
C ASP A 135 13.40 13.74 11.08
N GLU A 136 14.08 14.80 11.46
CA GLU A 136 15.31 15.27 10.81
C GLU A 136 16.50 14.31 10.92
N LYS A 137 16.47 13.35 11.83
CA LYS A 137 17.52 12.32 11.97
C LYS A 137 17.39 11.22 10.92
N GLY A 138 16.18 11.01 10.37
CA GLY A 138 15.92 10.03 9.33
C GLY A 138 15.67 8.61 9.85
N GLU A 139 15.56 7.66 8.93
CA GLU A 139 15.14 6.28 9.21
C GLU A 139 16.27 5.42 9.79
N TRP A 140 17.47 5.59 9.26
CA TRP A 140 18.55 4.65 9.52
C TRP A 140 19.31 5.01 10.78
N ALA A 141 19.51 4.01 11.61
CA ALA A 141 20.28 4.15 12.84
C ALA A 141 21.74 4.55 12.57
N LEU A 142 22.23 5.53 13.29
CA LEU A 142 23.62 5.93 13.28
C LEU A 142 24.29 5.45 14.56
N LEU A 143 25.45 4.77 14.42
CA LEU A 143 26.29 4.44 15.57
C LEU A 143 26.89 5.74 16.14
N THR A 144 26.46 6.16 17.32
CA THR A 144 26.90 7.42 17.93
C THR A 144 28.06 7.22 18.89
N SER A 145 28.10 6.12 19.64
CA SER A 145 29.18 5.80 20.57
C SER A 145 29.21 4.32 20.94
N ILE A 146 30.34 3.86 21.43
CA ILE A 146 30.47 2.56 22.09
C ILE A 146 30.76 2.85 23.57
N GLY A 147 29.83 2.37 24.43
CA GLY A 147 29.99 2.52 25.87
C GLY A 147 31.15 1.71 26.45
N PRO A 148 31.53 1.95 27.71
CA PRO A 148 32.59 1.19 28.40
C PRO A 148 32.31 -0.30 28.52
N ASP A 149 31.02 -0.68 28.43
CA ASP A 149 30.52 -2.05 28.45
C ASP A 149 30.54 -2.74 27.07
N GLY A 150 31.09 -2.06 26.06
CA GLY A 150 31.13 -2.55 24.66
C GLY A 150 29.80 -2.43 23.92
N ARG A 151 28.77 -1.86 24.52
CA ARG A 151 27.47 -1.67 23.86
C ARG A 151 27.47 -0.41 23.00
N ALA A 152 26.97 -0.56 21.79
CA ALA A 152 26.75 0.54 20.87
C ALA A 152 25.51 1.35 21.27
N THR A 153 25.66 2.66 21.37
CA THR A 153 24.51 3.57 21.40
C THR A 153 24.16 3.94 19.98
N VAL A 154 22.89 3.75 19.62
CA VAL A 154 22.40 4.02 18.29
C VAL A 154 21.42 5.18 18.36
N ASP A 155 21.65 6.22 17.60
CA ASP A 155 20.74 7.35 17.43
C ASP A 155 20.01 7.24 16.08
N HIS A 156 18.71 7.13 16.11
CA HIS A 156 17.85 7.05 14.95
C HIS A 156 16.71 8.06 15.05
N GLY A 157 16.11 8.38 13.92
CA GLY A 157 14.95 9.26 13.86
C GLY A 157 13.70 8.63 14.47
N GLU A 158 12.81 9.49 14.91
CA GLU A 158 11.49 9.10 15.41
C GLU A 158 10.46 9.09 14.27
N TRP A 159 9.56 8.14 14.34
CA TRP A 159 8.40 8.11 13.44
C TRP A 159 7.50 9.33 13.68
N LEU A 160 7.30 10.14 12.65
CA LEU A 160 6.29 11.20 12.63
C LEU A 160 4.96 10.66 12.08
N LEU A 161 5.02 10.00 10.93
CA LEU A 161 3.86 9.42 10.26
C LEU A 161 4.12 7.93 9.95
N PRO A 162 3.21 7.01 10.28
CA PRO A 162 3.42 5.59 10.05
C PRO A 162 3.50 5.26 8.56
N ALA A 163 4.33 4.27 8.21
CA ALA A 163 4.38 3.69 6.87
C ALA A 163 3.41 2.50 6.71
N ALA A 164 2.89 1.98 7.80
CA ALA A 164 1.92 0.89 7.81
C ALA A 164 0.52 1.41 8.18
N GLY A 165 -0.49 0.70 7.71
CA GLY A 165 -1.88 1.09 7.96
C GLY A 165 -2.33 2.24 7.05
N GLU A 166 -3.31 2.98 7.51
CA GLU A 166 -3.90 4.14 6.83
C GLU A 166 -3.65 5.39 7.68
N LEU A 167 -3.30 6.49 7.05
CA LEU A 167 -3.23 7.78 7.71
C LEU A 167 -4.65 8.29 7.99
N ASN A 168 -4.80 8.99 9.11
CA ASN A 168 -6.03 9.70 9.43
C ASN A 168 -5.75 11.15 9.85
N PRO A 169 -6.75 12.03 9.79
CA PRO A 169 -6.58 13.44 10.13
C PRO A 169 -6.02 13.70 11.53
N ALA A 170 -6.40 12.90 12.53
CA ALA A 170 -5.92 13.10 13.91
C ALA A 170 -4.41 12.82 14.05
N MET A 171 -3.88 11.80 13.36
CA MET A 171 -2.44 11.53 13.32
C MET A 171 -1.70 12.70 12.68
N ILE A 172 -2.19 13.18 11.56
CA ILE A 172 -1.61 14.30 10.81
C ILE A 172 -1.68 15.59 11.63
N ALA A 173 -2.82 15.87 12.29
CA ALA A 173 -3.00 17.04 13.14
C ALA A 173 -1.97 17.10 14.26
N ARG A 174 -1.68 15.98 14.91
CA ARG A 174 -0.65 15.91 15.96
C ARG A 174 0.73 16.30 15.44
N VAL A 175 1.11 15.78 14.28
CA VAL A 175 2.40 16.09 13.68
C VAL A 175 2.46 17.56 13.28
N ILE A 176 1.43 18.07 12.59
CA ILE A 176 1.35 19.48 12.18
C ILE A 176 1.44 20.39 13.42
N ALA A 177 0.65 20.14 14.45
CA ALA A 177 0.67 20.94 15.67
C ALA A 177 2.05 20.92 16.35
N ALA A 178 2.72 19.77 16.42
CA ALA A 178 4.06 19.65 16.97
C ALA A 178 5.11 20.43 16.16
N ARG A 179 4.97 20.46 14.82
CA ARG A 179 5.88 21.25 13.96
C ARG A 179 5.60 22.75 14.07
N ILE A 180 4.35 23.17 14.10
CA ILE A 180 3.95 24.57 14.32
C ILE A 180 4.43 25.06 15.68
N GLY A 181 4.28 24.27 16.76
CA GLY A 181 4.65 24.62 18.12
C GLY A 181 6.14 24.94 18.32
N ARG A 182 7.00 24.66 17.33
CA ARG A 182 8.42 25.04 17.35
C ARG A 182 8.63 26.55 17.14
N PHE A 183 7.63 27.26 16.59
CA PHE A 183 7.79 28.67 16.23
C PHE A 183 6.53 29.53 16.39
N PHE A 184 5.39 28.93 16.66
CA PHE A 184 4.12 29.63 16.84
C PHE A 184 3.31 28.96 17.95
N THR A 185 2.72 29.77 18.84
CA THR A 185 1.89 29.30 19.96
C THR A 185 0.48 29.83 19.80
N SER A 186 -0.53 29.00 20.01
CA SER A 186 -1.94 29.37 19.91
C SER A 186 -2.78 28.53 20.88
N GLU A 187 -3.44 29.18 21.83
CA GLU A 187 -4.38 28.52 22.73
C GLU A 187 -5.48 27.75 21.99
N ARG A 188 -5.91 28.27 20.82
CA ARG A 188 -6.89 27.59 19.96
C ARG A 188 -6.37 26.25 19.47
N ILE A 189 -5.14 26.20 18.94
CA ILE A 189 -4.53 24.97 18.44
C ILE A 189 -4.28 24.01 19.59
N GLU A 190 -3.75 24.48 20.72
CA GLU A 190 -3.48 23.66 21.90
C GLU A 190 -4.75 23.04 22.49
N SER A 191 -5.82 23.83 22.62
CA SER A 191 -7.12 23.34 23.10
C SER A 191 -7.72 22.27 22.17
N ARG A 192 -7.64 22.48 20.84
CA ARG A 192 -8.11 21.52 19.85
C ARG A 192 -7.27 20.24 19.84
N LEU A 193 -5.95 20.37 19.95
CA LEU A 193 -5.05 19.23 20.07
C LEU A 193 -5.35 18.41 21.32
N ALA A 194 -5.55 19.08 22.47
CA ALA A 194 -5.92 18.41 23.73
C ALA A 194 -7.23 17.62 23.59
N PHE A 195 -8.22 18.19 22.90
CA PHE A 195 -9.48 17.50 22.60
C PHE A 195 -9.26 16.25 21.75
N LEU A 196 -8.46 16.33 20.68
CA LEU A 196 -8.14 15.18 19.82
C LEU A 196 -7.43 14.07 20.61
N LEU A 197 -6.46 14.43 21.46
CA LEU A 197 -5.74 13.48 22.31
C LEU A 197 -6.68 12.78 23.31
N ALA A 198 -7.58 13.54 23.96
CA ALA A 198 -8.56 12.98 24.88
C ALA A 198 -9.52 12.01 24.17
N LYS A 199 -9.95 12.35 22.96
CA LYS A 199 -10.78 11.47 22.12
C LYS A 199 -10.06 10.18 21.75
N ASP A 200 -8.79 10.25 21.34
CA ASP A 200 -7.98 9.08 21.02
C ASP A 200 -7.81 8.17 22.24
N CYS A 201 -7.53 8.73 23.43
CA CYS A 201 -7.46 7.97 24.67
C CYS A 201 -8.79 7.26 24.97
N THR A 202 -9.93 7.92 24.75
CA THR A 202 -11.25 7.33 24.95
C THR A 202 -11.51 6.18 23.99
N LEU A 203 -11.12 6.33 22.70
CA LEU A 203 -11.28 5.30 21.70
C LEU A 203 -10.31 4.12 21.88
N ALA A 204 -9.13 4.35 22.47
CA ALA A 204 -8.20 3.29 22.83
C ALA A 204 -8.69 2.39 23.96
N HIS A 205 -9.55 2.90 24.83
CA HIS A 205 -10.23 2.10 25.87
C HIS A 205 -11.43 1.39 25.27
N ARG A 206 -11.20 0.19 24.73
CA ARG A 206 -12.27 -0.63 24.15
C ARG A 206 -13.28 -1.02 25.23
N VAL A 207 -14.53 -0.64 25.05
CA VAL A 207 -15.64 -1.03 25.92
C VAL A 207 -15.98 -2.52 25.71
N PHE A 208 -15.67 -3.07 24.55
CA PHE A 208 -15.92 -4.47 24.19
C PHE A 208 -14.64 -5.13 23.70
N ALA A 209 -14.34 -6.32 24.23
CA ALA A 209 -13.20 -7.14 23.85
C ALA A 209 -13.40 -7.89 22.50
N ILE A 210 -14.52 -7.65 21.80
CA ILE A 210 -14.86 -8.36 20.56
C ILE A 210 -14.56 -7.50 19.35
N ASP A 211 -13.61 -7.95 18.54
CA ASP A 211 -13.38 -7.41 17.21
C ASP A 211 -14.30 -8.06 16.18
N ARG A 212 -14.84 -7.26 15.28
CA ARG A 212 -15.49 -7.79 14.08
C ARG A 212 -14.44 -8.34 13.14
N VAL A 213 -14.39 -9.66 13.03
CA VAL A 213 -13.58 -10.33 12.02
C VAL A 213 -14.40 -10.59 10.75
N PRO A 214 -13.80 -10.57 9.55
CA PRO A 214 -14.49 -10.99 8.34
C PRO A 214 -15.05 -12.41 8.47
N THR A 215 -16.32 -12.59 8.10
CA THR A 215 -17.01 -13.87 8.17
C THR A 215 -17.84 -14.08 6.92
N PHE A 216 -18.16 -15.34 6.61
CA PHE A 216 -19.10 -15.64 5.53
C PHE A 216 -20.54 -15.27 5.94
N CYS A 217 -21.35 -14.92 4.95
CA CYS A 217 -22.78 -14.67 5.17
C CYS A 217 -23.47 -15.91 5.76
N PRO A 218 -24.51 -15.75 6.60
CA PRO A 218 -25.33 -16.87 7.08
C PRO A 218 -25.89 -17.69 5.92
N GLY A 219 -25.71 -19.01 5.96
CA GLY A 219 -26.14 -19.92 4.89
C GLY A 219 -25.23 -19.94 3.64
N CYS A 220 -24.15 -19.20 3.62
CA CYS A 220 -23.22 -19.21 2.50
C CYS A 220 -22.55 -20.58 2.35
N PRO A 221 -22.47 -21.15 1.12
CA PRO A 221 -21.77 -22.42 0.87
C PRO A 221 -20.32 -22.44 1.31
N HIS A 222 -19.66 -21.29 1.36
CA HIS A 222 -18.27 -21.16 1.79
C HIS A 222 -18.06 -21.58 3.25
N ASN A 223 -19.11 -21.55 4.08
CA ASN A 223 -19.05 -22.07 5.44
C ASN A 223 -18.67 -23.55 5.49
N THR A 224 -19.03 -24.32 4.47
CA THR A 224 -18.71 -25.73 4.35
C THR A 224 -17.53 -25.96 3.41
N SER A 225 -17.52 -25.35 2.23
CA SER A 225 -16.56 -25.63 1.17
C SER A 225 -15.13 -25.21 1.52
N THR A 226 -14.93 -24.26 2.44
CA THR A 226 -13.59 -23.82 2.88
C THR A 226 -13.00 -24.67 4.02
N GLN A 227 -13.78 -25.61 4.57
CA GLN A 227 -13.26 -26.54 5.59
C GLN A 227 -12.22 -27.50 4.99
N VAL A 228 -11.24 -27.87 5.79
CA VAL A 228 -10.22 -28.88 5.42
C VAL A 228 -10.18 -30.00 6.45
N PRO A 229 -9.76 -31.20 6.07
CA PRO A 229 -9.58 -32.30 7.02
C PRO A 229 -8.59 -31.95 8.13
N ALA A 230 -8.74 -32.64 9.28
CA ALA A 230 -7.81 -32.47 10.39
C ALA A 230 -6.38 -32.80 9.95
N GLY A 231 -5.42 -31.94 10.35
CA GLY A 231 -4.02 -32.07 9.94
C GLY A 231 -3.68 -31.48 8.57
N SER A 232 -4.68 -31.00 7.82
CA SER A 232 -4.49 -30.34 6.53
C SER A 232 -4.59 -28.82 6.64
N ARG A 233 -4.04 -28.11 5.67
CA ARG A 233 -4.20 -26.66 5.49
C ARG A 233 -4.63 -26.30 4.08
N ALA A 234 -5.08 -25.07 3.91
CA ALA A 234 -5.41 -24.50 2.62
C ALA A 234 -4.62 -23.22 2.34
N VAL A 235 -4.54 -22.88 1.06
CA VAL A 235 -4.13 -21.56 0.58
C VAL A 235 -5.34 -20.86 -0.06
N ALA A 236 -5.43 -19.56 0.14
CA ALA A 236 -6.49 -18.74 -0.42
C ALA A 236 -6.08 -18.15 -1.78
N GLY A 237 -7.09 -17.89 -2.59
CA GLY A 237 -7.02 -16.95 -3.71
C GLY A 237 -7.75 -15.66 -3.32
N ILE A 238 -8.13 -14.87 -4.32
CA ILE A 238 -8.88 -13.63 -4.15
C ILE A 238 -10.35 -13.84 -4.50
N GLY A 239 -11.22 -13.58 -3.53
CA GLY A 239 -12.66 -13.77 -3.59
C GLY A 239 -13.24 -13.87 -2.19
N CYS A 240 -14.54 -14.15 -2.04
CA CYS A 240 -15.15 -14.35 -0.71
C CYS A 240 -14.44 -15.44 0.10
N HIS A 241 -13.91 -16.46 -0.55
CA HIS A 241 -13.12 -17.52 0.08
C HIS A 241 -11.83 -17.03 0.77
N TYR A 242 -11.32 -15.84 0.41
CA TYR A 242 -10.20 -15.22 1.13
C TYR A 242 -10.51 -15.00 2.62
N MET A 243 -11.77 -14.75 2.97
CA MET A 243 -12.18 -14.56 4.37
C MET A 243 -11.86 -15.77 5.26
N ALA A 244 -11.68 -16.97 4.69
CA ALA A 244 -11.23 -18.16 5.43
C ALA A 244 -9.88 -17.95 6.11
N SER A 245 -9.02 -17.04 5.60
CA SER A 245 -7.73 -16.72 6.22
C SER A 245 -7.86 -15.98 7.57
N PHE A 246 -9.01 -15.39 7.86
CA PHE A 246 -9.34 -14.77 9.15
C PHE A 246 -10.01 -15.73 10.13
N MET A 247 -10.29 -16.98 9.72
CA MET A 247 -10.97 -18.00 10.49
C MET A 247 -9.98 -19.11 10.88
N PRO A 248 -9.51 -19.18 12.16
CA PRO A 248 -8.49 -20.13 12.58
C PRO A 248 -8.85 -21.60 12.36
N ASP A 249 -10.16 -21.92 12.42
CA ASP A 249 -10.68 -23.27 12.18
C ASP A 249 -10.60 -23.71 10.72
N ARG A 250 -10.45 -22.78 9.77
CA ARG A 250 -10.32 -23.07 8.34
C ARG A 250 -8.90 -23.43 7.91
N LYS A 251 -7.90 -23.23 8.79
CA LYS A 251 -6.49 -23.52 8.50
C LYS A 251 -6.03 -22.99 7.14
N THR A 252 -6.56 -21.84 6.74
CA THR A 252 -6.21 -21.17 5.49
C THR A 252 -5.15 -20.12 5.77
N ALA A 253 -3.94 -20.35 5.30
CA ALA A 253 -2.82 -19.46 5.46
C ALA A 253 -2.22 -19.15 4.08
N THR A 254 -1.71 -17.96 3.88
CA THR A 254 -1.18 -17.47 2.61
C THR A 254 -2.25 -17.31 1.52
N PHE A 255 -1.96 -16.47 0.58
CA PHE A 255 -2.79 -16.20 -0.59
C PHE A 255 -1.91 -15.74 -1.76
N THR A 256 -2.48 -15.73 -2.94
CA THR A 256 -1.82 -15.20 -4.14
C THR A 256 -2.82 -14.41 -4.98
N HIS A 257 -2.31 -13.74 -6.03
CA HIS A 257 -3.16 -13.04 -6.99
C HIS A 257 -4.06 -13.99 -7.76
N MET A 258 -5.12 -13.46 -8.36
CA MET A 258 -6.02 -14.21 -9.25
C MET A 258 -5.25 -14.85 -10.39
N GLY A 259 -5.43 -16.15 -10.57
CA GLY A 259 -4.76 -16.96 -11.59
C GLY A 259 -3.43 -17.57 -11.14
N GLY A 260 -2.97 -17.28 -9.92
CA GLY A 260 -1.79 -17.89 -9.32
C GLY A 260 -2.08 -18.81 -8.13
N GLU A 261 -3.36 -19.11 -7.87
CA GLU A 261 -3.79 -19.91 -6.71
C GLU A 261 -3.11 -21.27 -6.70
N GLY A 262 -2.49 -21.62 -5.59
CA GLY A 262 -1.75 -22.86 -5.41
C GLY A 262 -0.37 -22.92 -6.07
N VAL A 263 -0.01 -22.01 -6.99
CA VAL A 263 1.32 -22.03 -7.66
C VAL A 263 2.49 -21.84 -6.68
N PRO A 264 2.41 -20.99 -5.63
CA PRO A 264 3.49 -20.93 -4.63
C PRO A 264 3.79 -22.28 -3.97
N TRP A 265 2.78 -23.14 -3.80
CA TRP A 265 2.98 -24.49 -3.28
C TRP A 265 3.83 -25.36 -4.22
N VAL A 266 3.67 -25.21 -5.52
CA VAL A 266 4.50 -25.94 -6.49
C VAL A 266 5.99 -25.68 -6.25
N GLY A 267 6.35 -24.42 -5.93
CA GLY A 267 7.73 -24.06 -5.61
C GLY A 267 8.15 -24.45 -4.18
N GLN A 268 7.22 -24.49 -3.23
CA GLN A 268 7.48 -24.78 -1.82
C GLN A 268 7.57 -26.29 -1.54
N ALA A 269 6.76 -27.10 -2.21
CA ALA A 269 6.62 -28.53 -1.96
C ALA A 269 7.94 -29.33 -1.91
N PRO A 270 8.95 -29.05 -2.75
CA PRO A 270 10.25 -29.76 -2.67
C PRO A 270 11.05 -29.47 -1.39
N PHE A 271 10.70 -28.46 -0.61
CA PHE A 271 11.45 -27.96 0.55
C PHE A 271 10.70 -28.15 1.88
N THR A 272 9.64 -28.96 1.90
CA THR A 272 8.83 -29.23 3.09
C THR A 272 8.47 -30.71 3.17
N ASP A 273 8.24 -31.19 4.38
CA ASP A 273 7.74 -32.55 4.65
C ASP A 273 6.20 -32.62 4.55
N GLU A 274 5.52 -31.51 4.27
CA GLU A 274 4.07 -31.49 4.12
C GLU A 274 3.66 -32.16 2.80
N PRO A 275 2.86 -33.24 2.85
CA PRO A 275 2.60 -34.04 1.66
C PRO A 275 1.51 -33.41 0.75
N HIS A 276 0.68 -32.51 1.27
CA HIS A 276 -0.50 -32.06 0.54
C HIS A 276 -1.08 -30.77 1.09
N ILE A 277 -1.61 -29.92 0.20
CA ILE A 277 -2.43 -28.76 0.56
C ILE A 277 -3.72 -28.72 -0.25
N PHE A 278 -4.68 -27.93 0.25
CA PHE A 278 -5.85 -27.49 -0.50
C PHE A 278 -5.66 -26.07 -1.03
N ALA A 279 -6.14 -25.79 -2.24
CA ALA A 279 -6.17 -24.44 -2.82
C ALA A 279 -7.60 -24.03 -3.16
N ASN A 280 -8.07 -22.92 -2.58
CA ASN A 280 -9.38 -22.36 -2.88
C ASN A 280 -9.26 -21.48 -4.12
N LEU A 281 -10.16 -21.69 -5.10
CA LEU A 281 -10.16 -21.01 -6.38
C LEU A 281 -11.61 -20.69 -6.78
N GLY A 282 -11.91 -19.41 -7.05
CA GLY A 282 -13.22 -19.00 -7.55
C GLY A 282 -13.43 -19.39 -9.03
N ASP A 283 -14.68 -19.64 -9.41
CA ASP A 283 -15.06 -20.00 -10.79
C ASP A 283 -14.77 -18.87 -11.79
N GLY A 284 -15.00 -17.63 -11.43
CA GLY A 284 -14.61 -16.48 -12.26
C GLY A 284 -13.12 -16.44 -12.52
N THR A 285 -12.28 -16.63 -11.48
CA THR A 285 -10.83 -16.73 -11.63
C THR A 285 -10.43 -17.94 -12.46
N TYR A 286 -11.05 -19.10 -12.24
CA TYR A 286 -10.83 -20.28 -13.06
C TYR A 286 -11.05 -19.99 -14.55
N PHE A 287 -12.14 -19.30 -14.86
CA PHE A 287 -12.51 -18.98 -16.24
C PHE A 287 -11.48 -18.10 -16.94
N HIS A 288 -11.01 -17.02 -16.29
CA HIS A 288 -10.11 -16.08 -16.97
C HIS A 288 -8.63 -16.47 -16.89
N SER A 289 -8.18 -17.18 -15.84
CA SER A 289 -6.74 -17.43 -15.65
C SER A 289 -6.40 -18.61 -14.72
N GLY A 290 -7.27 -18.99 -13.80
CA GLY A 290 -6.99 -20.03 -12.80
C GLY A 290 -6.71 -21.41 -13.38
N ILE A 291 -7.22 -21.71 -14.57
CA ILE A 291 -6.88 -22.95 -15.30
C ILE A 291 -5.37 -23.07 -15.57
N LEU A 292 -4.65 -21.95 -15.73
CA LEU A 292 -3.21 -21.95 -15.94
C LEU A 292 -2.44 -22.36 -14.67
N ALA A 293 -2.92 -21.98 -13.50
CA ALA A 293 -2.38 -22.41 -12.22
C ALA A 293 -2.53 -23.94 -12.03
N ILE A 294 -3.72 -24.46 -12.36
CA ILE A 294 -3.97 -25.91 -12.33
C ILE A 294 -3.06 -26.64 -13.31
N ARG A 295 -2.95 -26.16 -14.55
CA ARG A 295 -2.07 -26.73 -15.57
C ARG A 295 -0.61 -26.75 -15.12
N GLN A 296 -0.14 -25.69 -14.46
CA GLN A 296 1.21 -25.63 -13.87
C GLN A 296 1.39 -26.68 -12.77
N ALA A 297 0.41 -26.84 -11.88
CA ALA A 297 0.45 -27.84 -10.82
C ALA A 297 0.47 -29.26 -11.39
N VAL A 298 -0.39 -29.57 -12.36
CA VAL A 298 -0.40 -30.86 -13.06
C VAL A 298 0.97 -31.16 -13.71
N ALA A 299 1.54 -30.16 -14.39
CA ALA A 299 2.85 -30.33 -15.01
C ALA A 299 3.97 -30.60 -13.99
N ALA A 300 3.89 -30.00 -12.81
CA ALA A 300 4.89 -30.16 -11.76
C ALA A 300 4.75 -31.48 -11.00
N PHE A 301 3.51 -31.88 -10.64
CA PHE A 301 3.27 -33.04 -9.78
C PHE A 301 3.10 -34.34 -10.55
N ASN A 302 2.87 -34.32 -11.85
CA ASN A 302 2.79 -35.53 -12.67
C ASN A 302 4.12 -35.90 -13.34
N ARG A 303 5.19 -35.13 -13.18
CA ARG A 303 6.51 -35.42 -13.78
C ARG A 303 7.50 -35.91 -12.72
N PRO A 304 8.14 -37.06 -12.94
CA PRO A 304 9.27 -37.50 -12.12
C PRO A 304 10.40 -36.47 -12.21
N THR A 305 10.84 -35.95 -11.07
CA THR A 305 12.01 -35.08 -10.99
C THR A 305 13.21 -35.89 -10.50
N HIS A 306 14.26 -35.95 -11.32
CA HIS A 306 15.44 -36.77 -11.05
C HIS A 306 15.14 -38.27 -10.81
N GLY A 307 14.13 -38.81 -11.53
CA GLY A 307 13.75 -40.23 -11.42
C GLY A 307 12.93 -40.59 -10.17
N ARG A 308 12.51 -39.61 -9.37
CA ARG A 308 11.62 -39.81 -8.22
C ARG A 308 10.25 -39.27 -8.52
N GLN A 309 9.22 -40.02 -8.14
CA GLN A 309 7.84 -39.51 -8.17
C GLN A 309 7.69 -38.36 -7.17
N PRO A 310 6.90 -37.33 -7.49
CA PRO A 310 6.57 -36.29 -6.53
C PRO A 310 5.92 -36.89 -5.28
N THR A 311 6.41 -36.51 -4.11
CA THR A 311 5.87 -36.93 -2.81
C THR A 311 4.77 -36.02 -2.30
N SER A 312 4.54 -34.89 -2.97
CA SER A 312 3.60 -33.87 -2.58
C SER A 312 2.48 -33.69 -3.62
N GLY A 313 1.32 -33.30 -3.16
CA GLY A 313 0.15 -33.05 -4.00
C GLY A 313 -0.58 -31.75 -3.66
N ILE A 314 -1.59 -31.45 -4.47
CA ILE A 314 -2.49 -30.30 -4.26
C ILE A 314 -3.90 -30.69 -4.69
N THR A 315 -4.90 -30.29 -3.91
CA THR A 315 -6.30 -30.37 -4.29
C THR A 315 -6.87 -28.96 -4.50
N TYR A 316 -7.29 -28.67 -5.70
CA TYR A 316 -8.02 -27.44 -6.00
C TYR A 316 -9.49 -27.59 -5.62
N LYS A 317 -9.99 -26.66 -4.82
CA LYS A 317 -11.42 -26.49 -4.54
C LYS A 317 -11.93 -25.36 -5.42
N ILE A 318 -12.58 -25.70 -6.52
CA ILE A 318 -13.20 -24.71 -7.40
C ILE A 318 -14.57 -24.37 -6.83
N LEU A 319 -14.69 -23.13 -6.34
CA LEU A 319 -15.88 -22.63 -5.66
C LEU A 319 -16.80 -22.01 -6.71
N PHE A 320 -17.69 -22.84 -7.24
CA PHE A 320 -18.59 -22.47 -8.33
C PHE A 320 -19.85 -21.80 -7.80
N ASN A 321 -20.11 -20.57 -8.23
CA ASN A 321 -21.36 -19.83 -7.92
C ASN A 321 -21.93 -19.07 -9.14
N ASP A 322 -21.34 -19.27 -10.31
CA ASP A 322 -21.72 -18.65 -11.59
C ASP A 322 -21.77 -17.12 -11.56
N ALA A 323 -20.90 -16.52 -10.72
CA ALA A 323 -20.86 -15.07 -10.57
C ALA A 323 -19.46 -14.56 -10.21
N VAL A 324 -19.12 -13.38 -10.72
CA VAL A 324 -17.99 -12.58 -10.27
C VAL A 324 -18.44 -11.79 -9.04
N ALA A 325 -18.40 -12.44 -7.87
CA ALA A 325 -18.97 -11.88 -6.62
C ALA A 325 -18.24 -10.63 -6.14
N MET A 326 -16.92 -10.54 -6.36
CA MET A 326 -16.07 -9.45 -5.88
C MET A 326 -16.50 -8.06 -6.38
N THR A 327 -17.00 -7.99 -7.60
CA THR A 327 -17.36 -6.72 -8.26
C THR A 327 -18.86 -6.48 -8.34
N GLY A 328 -19.66 -7.23 -7.58
CA GLY A 328 -21.09 -7.01 -7.44
C GLY A 328 -22.00 -8.11 -8.02
N GLY A 329 -21.43 -9.31 -8.28
CA GLY A 329 -22.23 -10.46 -8.71
C GLY A 329 -22.60 -10.46 -10.21
N GLN A 330 -21.72 -9.92 -11.06
CA GLN A 330 -21.88 -10.01 -12.51
C GLN A 330 -21.76 -11.47 -12.96
N PRO A 331 -22.48 -11.86 -14.03
CA PRO A 331 -22.27 -13.17 -14.65
C PRO A 331 -20.83 -13.30 -15.19
N VAL A 332 -20.33 -14.52 -15.24
CA VAL A 332 -19.05 -14.82 -15.90
C VAL A 332 -19.21 -14.61 -17.40
N ASP A 333 -18.25 -13.89 -18.01
CA ASP A 333 -18.22 -13.66 -19.47
C ASP A 333 -17.91 -14.96 -20.21
N GLY A 334 -18.92 -15.68 -20.59
CA GLY A 334 -18.83 -16.94 -21.33
C GLY A 334 -19.55 -18.09 -20.62
N GLU A 335 -19.81 -19.14 -21.37
CA GLU A 335 -20.50 -20.31 -20.84
C GLU A 335 -19.53 -21.19 -20.02
N LEU A 336 -19.60 -21.12 -18.73
CA LEU A 336 -18.96 -22.05 -17.83
C LEU A 336 -20.05 -22.85 -17.08
N SER A 337 -20.09 -24.14 -17.30
CA SER A 337 -20.95 -25.05 -16.55
C SER A 337 -20.10 -26.10 -15.85
N VAL A 338 -20.60 -26.66 -14.73
CA VAL A 338 -19.88 -27.71 -14.00
C VAL A 338 -19.48 -28.89 -14.88
N PRO A 339 -20.32 -29.43 -15.77
CA PRO A 339 -19.91 -30.49 -16.70
C PRO A 339 -18.82 -30.07 -17.67
N LYS A 340 -18.82 -28.81 -18.16
CA LYS A 340 -17.78 -28.29 -19.04
C LYS A 340 -16.45 -28.16 -18.29
N LEU A 341 -16.49 -27.64 -17.06
CA LEU A 341 -15.34 -27.49 -16.18
C LEU A 341 -14.69 -28.88 -15.91
N ILE A 342 -15.48 -29.88 -15.56
CA ILE A 342 -14.98 -31.24 -15.31
C ILE A 342 -14.28 -31.79 -16.54
N ARG A 343 -14.87 -31.67 -17.74
CA ARG A 343 -14.24 -32.13 -18.99
C ARG A 343 -12.93 -31.41 -19.27
N GLN A 344 -12.85 -30.10 -19.01
CA GLN A 344 -11.60 -29.33 -19.17
C GLN A 344 -10.51 -29.85 -18.24
N LEU A 345 -10.85 -30.04 -16.95
CA LEU A 345 -9.89 -30.54 -15.97
C LEU A 345 -9.42 -31.95 -16.27
N GLN A 346 -10.31 -32.84 -16.72
CA GLN A 346 -9.94 -34.17 -17.18
C GLN A 346 -8.97 -34.12 -18.39
N ALA A 347 -9.24 -33.21 -19.35
CA ALA A 347 -8.36 -32.99 -20.50
C ALA A 347 -6.97 -32.43 -20.10
N GLU A 348 -6.86 -31.69 -19.02
CA GLU A 348 -5.59 -31.22 -18.44
C GLU A 348 -4.85 -32.30 -17.62
N GLY A 349 -5.46 -33.45 -17.41
CA GLY A 349 -4.85 -34.56 -16.64
C GLY A 349 -5.03 -34.46 -15.14
N VAL A 350 -6.05 -33.73 -14.66
CA VAL A 350 -6.47 -33.75 -13.25
C VAL A 350 -7.20 -35.06 -12.99
N GLY A 351 -6.76 -35.80 -11.94
CA GLY A 351 -7.35 -37.05 -11.48
C GLY A 351 -8.51 -36.86 -10.53
#